data_4d274f47fec292ff0f73b439ec855984
#
_entry.id   4d274f47fec292ff0f73b439ec855984
#
_cell.length_a   1.000
_cell.length_b   1.000
_cell.length_c   1.000
_cell.angle_alpha   90.00
_cell.angle_beta   90.00
_cell.angle_gamma   90.00
#
_symmetry.space_group_name_H-M   'P 1'
#
loop_
_entity.id
_entity.type
_entity.pdbx_description
1 polymer ?
#
loop_
_entity_poly.entity_id
_entity_poly.type
_entity_poly.pdbx_seq_one_letter_code
_entity_poly.pdbx_strand_id
1 'polypeptide(L)'
;MQIGELVPPVNLFSEYLYFSSFSDLMLSHARHAAKRYITEFSLGDRSRVVEIASNDGYLLKNFVQAGIPALGIEPAANVAKAARALGIETLVEFFGEALADRLAAEGRQADLILGNNVFAHAPDINDFVSGHMLVINGVELLAF
;
A
#
# COMPACT_ATOMS: atom_id res chain seq x y z
N MET A 1 -18.84 11.59 15.73
CA MET A 1 -20.07 10.88 15.35
C MET A 1 -19.80 10.22 14.01
N GLN A 2 -19.63 8.92 13.97
CA GLN A 2 -19.41 8.18 12.73
C GLN A 2 -20.77 8.00 12.05
N ILE A 3 -20.90 8.48 10.82
CA ILE A 3 -22.11 8.26 10.01
C ILE A 3 -22.03 6.81 9.56
N GLY A 4 -23.11 6.03 9.82
CA GLY A 4 -23.19 4.64 9.39
C GLY A 4 -22.99 4.50 7.87
N GLU A 5 -22.40 3.38 7.45
CA GLU A 5 -22.14 3.08 6.04
C GLU A 5 -23.42 3.17 5.21
N LEU A 6 -23.47 4.15 4.30
CA LEU A 6 -24.56 4.30 3.32
C LEU A 6 -24.33 3.43 2.07
N VAL A 7 -23.08 3.02 1.81
CA VAL A 7 -22.70 2.14 0.69
C VAL A 7 -21.61 1.18 1.16
N PRO A 8 -21.73 -0.14 0.95
CA PRO A 8 -20.68 -1.09 1.30
C PRO A 8 -19.36 -0.75 0.59
N PRO A 9 -18.18 -0.82 1.27
CA PRO A 9 -16.88 -0.53 0.70
C PRO A 9 -16.59 -1.31 -0.59
N VAL A 10 -17.03 -2.55 -0.68
CA VAL A 10 -16.91 -3.41 -1.86
C VAL A 10 -17.53 -2.77 -3.11
N ASN A 11 -18.63 -2.04 -2.98
CA ASN A 11 -19.30 -1.41 -4.12
C ASN A 11 -18.64 -0.09 -4.53
N LEU A 12 -17.90 0.56 -3.62
CA LEU A 12 -17.18 1.81 -3.89
C LEU A 12 -15.82 1.57 -4.53
N PHE A 13 -15.17 0.44 -4.23
CA PHE A 13 -13.79 0.17 -4.61
C PHE A 13 -13.61 -1.01 -5.58
N SER A 14 -14.70 -1.67 -6.03
CA SER A 14 -14.60 -2.79 -6.98
C SER A 14 -14.10 -2.37 -8.37
N GLU A 15 -14.41 -1.13 -8.80
CA GLU A 15 -13.87 -0.51 -10.01
C GLU A 15 -13.49 0.93 -9.70
N TYR A 16 -12.20 1.17 -9.49
CA TYR A 16 -11.69 2.50 -9.19
C TYR A 16 -11.31 3.22 -10.48
N LEU A 17 -11.94 4.37 -10.73
CA LEU A 17 -11.74 5.12 -11.98
C LEU A 17 -10.50 6.00 -12.00
N TYR A 18 -9.85 6.20 -10.84
CA TYR A 18 -8.70 7.07 -10.73
C TYR A 18 -7.39 6.27 -10.69
N PHE A 19 -6.55 6.49 -11.69
CA PHE A 19 -5.19 5.99 -11.73
C PHE A 19 -4.24 7.10 -11.31
N SER A 20 -3.51 6.90 -10.23
CA SER A 20 -2.58 7.90 -9.70
C SER A 20 -1.46 8.23 -10.68
N SER A 21 -1.09 7.29 -11.56
CA SER A 21 -0.09 7.48 -12.61
C SER A 21 -0.50 8.44 -13.73
N PHE A 22 -1.76 8.87 -13.80
CA PHE A 22 -2.21 9.86 -14.81
C PHE A 22 -1.74 11.28 -14.52
N SER A 23 -1.20 11.55 -13.34
CA SER A 23 -0.66 12.84 -12.97
C SER A 23 0.87 12.85 -12.97
N ASP A 24 1.48 13.62 -13.86
CA ASP A 24 2.94 13.81 -13.91
C ASP A 24 3.49 14.38 -12.60
N LEU A 25 2.71 15.24 -11.94
CA LEU A 25 3.06 15.79 -10.64
C LEU A 25 3.11 14.69 -9.56
N MET A 26 2.12 13.78 -9.55
CA MET A 26 2.09 12.65 -8.63
C MET A 26 3.26 11.70 -8.88
N LEU A 27 3.58 11.42 -10.15
CA LEU A 27 4.72 10.57 -10.51
C LEU A 27 6.05 11.20 -10.08
N SER A 28 6.22 12.50 -10.26
CA SER A 28 7.40 13.23 -9.81
C SER A 28 7.53 13.21 -8.29
N HIS A 29 6.43 13.48 -7.58
CA HIS A 29 6.39 13.43 -6.13
C HIS A 29 6.72 12.02 -5.60
N ALA A 30 6.10 10.98 -6.16
CA ALA A 30 6.33 9.59 -5.78
C ALA A 30 7.80 9.19 -5.97
N ARG A 31 8.43 9.61 -7.05
CA ARG A 31 9.87 9.36 -7.32
C ARG A 31 10.76 9.99 -6.25
N HIS A 32 10.50 11.25 -5.90
CA HIS A 32 11.25 11.94 -4.85
C HIS A 32 11.03 11.33 -3.47
N ALA A 33 9.79 10.97 -3.15
CA ALA A 33 9.44 10.32 -1.89
C ALA A 33 10.14 8.97 -1.76
N ALA A 34 10.06 8.11 -2.77
CA ALA A 34 10.72 6.81 -2.76
C ALA A 34 12.24 6.94 -2.57
N LYS A 35 12.89 7.85 -3.32
CA LYS A 35 14.33 8.09 -3.18
C LYS A 35 14.70 8.54 -1.77
N ARG A 36 13.89 9.42 -1.16
CA ARG A 36 14.10 9.88 0.21
C ARG A 36 13.97 8.71 1.20
N TYR A 37 12.92 7.90 1.09
CA TYR A 37 12.69 6.77 1.99
C TYR A 37 13.78 5.70 1.87
N ILE A 38 14.24 5.40 0.65
CA ILE A 38 15.34 4.46 0.43
C ILE A 38 16.60 4.91 1.19
N THR A 39 16.91 6.18 1.12
CA THR A 39 18.10 6.75 1.81
C THR A 39 17.88 6.84 3.31
N GLU A 40 16.75 7.37 3.77
CA GLU A 40 16.45 7.64 5.17
C GLU A 40 16.36 6.36 5.99
N PHE A 41 15.77 5.31 5.44
CA PHE A 41 15.57 4.01 6.10
C PHE A 41 16.60 2.96 5.66
N SER A 42 17.58 3.33 4.87
CA SER A 42 18.64 2.42 4.38
C SER A 42 18.09 1.15 3.74
N LEU A 43 17.03 1.30 2.92
CA LEU A 43 16.37 0.18 2.27
C LEU A 43 17.25 -0.44 1.18
N GLY A 44 17.22 -1.76 1.08
CA GLY A 44 17.99 -2.53 0.09
C GLY A 44 17.27 -3.80 -0.36
N ASP A 45 17.97 -4.68 -1.02
CA ASP A 45 17.46 -5.92 -1.63
C ASP A 45 16.88 -6.93 -0.61
N ARG A 46 17.24 -6.79 0.66
CA ARG A 46 16.70 -7.60 1.77
C ARG A 46 15.57 -6.92 2.52
N SER A 47 15.26 -5.68 2.19
CA SER A 47 14.13 -4.95 2.76
C SER A 47 12.85 -5.29 2.02
N ARG A 48 11.70 -5.08 2.67
CA ARG A 48 10.38 -5.16 2.04
C ARG A 48 9.58 -3.91 2.32
N VAL A 49 9.06 -3.32 1.26
CA VAL A 49 8.13 -2.18 1.33
C VAL A 49 6.72 -2.67 1.06
N VAL A 50 5.79 -2.34 1.93
CA VAL A 50 4.35 -2.62 1.73
C VAL A 50 3.62 -1.30 1.61
N GLU A 51 2.78 -1.16 0.58
CA GLU A 51 1.90 -0.01 0.44
C GLU A 51 0.44 -0.45 0.50
N ILE A 52 -0.31 0.18 1.41
CA ILE A 52 -1.75 -0.04 1.57
C ILE A 52 -2.49 0.97 0.70
N ALA A 53 -3.52 0.52 -0.03
CA ALA A 53 -4.20 1.26 -1.09
C ALA A 53 -3.21 1.72 -2.17
N SER A 54 -2.41 0.78 -2.67
CA SER A 54 -1.27 1.04 -3.56
C SER A 54 -1.67 1.52 -4.95
N ASN A 55 -2.97 1.54 -5.26
CA ASN A 55 -3.50 1.96 -6.55
C ASN A 55 -2.81 1.21 -7.71
N ASP A 56 -2.47 1.89 -8.78
CA ASP A 56 -1.78 1.34 -9.95
C ASP A 56 -0.25 1.16 -9.79
N GLY A 57 0.25 1.25 -8.54
CA GLY A 57 1.65 1.07 -8.21
C GLY A 57 2.55 2.27 -8.52
N TYR A 58 1.97 3.46 -8.68
CA TYR A 58 2.68 4.70 -9.04
C TYR A 58 3.86 5.02 -8.10
N LEU A 59 3.75 4.66 -6.82
CA LEU A 59 4.82 4.84 -5.84
C LEU A 59 5.74 3.60 -5.78
N LEU A 60 5.16 2.39 -5.67
CA LEU A 60 5.91 1.15 -5.50
C LEU A 60 6.85 0.83 -6.67
N LYS A 61 6.53 1.22 -7.90
CA LYS A 61 7.40 1.02 -9.06
C LYS A 61 8.80 1.57 -8.87
N ASN A 62 8.96 2.64 -8.09
CA ASN A 62 10.26 3.26 -7.83
C ASN A 62 11.13 2.38 -6.93
N PHE A 63 10.54 1.66 -5.97
CA PHE A 63 11.24 0.69 -5.13
C PHE A 63 11.64 -0.54 -5.93
N VAL A 64 10.72 -1.08 -6.74
CA VAL A 64 11.01 -2.22 -7.63
C VAL A 64 12.14 -1.89 -8.60
N GLN A 65 12.14 -0.71 -9.20
CA GLN A 65 13.22 -0.24 -10.08
C GLN A 65 14.56 -0.10 -9.36
N ALA A 66 14.54 0.17 -8.06
CA ALA A 66 15.74 0.21 -7.22
C ALA A 66 16.18 -1.18 -6.70
N GLY A 67 15.51 -2.27 -7.10
CA GLY A 67 15.81 -3.63 -6.67
C GLY A 67 15.32 -3.96 -5.26
N ILE A 68 14.38 -3.18 -4.72
CA ILE A 68 13.81 -3.37 -3.39
C ILE A 68 12.49 -4.14 -3.50
N PRO A 69 12.33 -5.28 -2.81
CA PRO A 69 11.08 -6.01 -2.75
C PRO A 69 9.91 -5.13 -2.31
N ALA A 70 8.84 -5.12 -3.08
CA ALA A 70 7.66 -4.31 -2.82
C ALA A 70 6.37 -5.12 -2.98
N LEU A 71 5.39 -4.85 -2.12
CA LEU A 71 4.07 -5.48 -2.11
C LEU A 71 3.01 -4.39 -2.03
N GLY A 72 2.08 -4.40 -2.99
CA GLY A 72 0.89 -3.58 -2.97
C GLY A 72 -0.31 -4.33 -2.38
N ILE A 73 -1.14 -3.64 -1.62
CA ILE A 73 -2.44 -4.11 -1.15
C ILE A 73 -3.48 -3.14 -1.69
N GLU A 74 -4.31 -3.62 -2.63
CA GLU A 74 -5.26 -2.75 -3.35
C GLU A 74 -6.56 -3.51 -3.63
N PRO A 75 -7.68 -3.12 -3.02
CA PRO A 75 -8.94 -3.83 -3.19
C PRO A 75 -9.56 -3.70 -4.59
N ALA A 76 -9.21 -2.65 -5.35
CA ALA A 76 -9.73 -2.45 -6.69
C ALA A 76 -8.96 -3.29 -7.73
N ALA A 77 -9.59 -4.31 -8.27
CA ALA A 77 -8.96 -5.27 -9.18
C ALA A 77 -8.42 -4.66 -10.47
N ASN A 78 -9.07 -3.62 -11.00
CA ASN A 78 -8.66 -2.96 -12.24
C ASN A 78 -7.33 -2.21 -12.09
N VAL A 79 -7.15 -1.45 -11.02
CA VAL A 79 -5.89 -0.72 -10.76
C VAL A 79 -4.78 -1.68 -10.28
N ALA A 80 -5.12 -2.69 -9.48
CA ALA A 80 -4.18 -3.75 -9.10
C ALA A 80 -3.63 -4.52 -10.32
N LYS A 81 -4.47 -4.74 -11.34
CA LYS A 81 -4.04 -5.33 -12.62
C LYS A 81 -3.00 -4.45 -13.32
N ALA A 82 -3.17 -3.13 -13.30
CA ALA A 82 -2.20 -2.19 -13.87
C ALA A 82 -0.86 -2.24 -13.10
N ALA A 83 -0.90 -2.28 -11.76
CA ALA A 83 0.30 -2.43 -10.94
C ALA A 83 1.05 -3.74 -11.24
N ARG A 84 0.34 -4.86 -11.36
CA ARG A 84 0.93 -6.16 -11.72
C ARG A 84 1.58 -6.15 -13.10
N ALA A 85 1.02 -5.42 -14.07
CA ALA A 85 1.60 -5.25 -15.40
C ALA A 85 2.94 -4.50 -15.37
N LEU A 86 3.21 -3.73 -14.31
CA LEU A 86 4.50 -3.06 -14.05
C LEU A 86 5.48 -3.95 -13.25
N GLY A 87 5.14 -5.22 -13.02
CA GLY A 87 5.96 -6.15 -12.26
C GLY A 87 5.86 -5.97 -10.73
N ILE A 88 4.83 -5.28 -10.24
CA ILE A 88 4.59 -5.06 -8.82
C ILE A 88 3.67 -6.16 -8.29
N GLU A 89 4.14 -6.95 -7.33
CA GLU A 89 3.27 -7.89 -6.63
C GLU A 89 2.16 -7.11 -5.90
N THR A 90 0.91 -7.46 -6.15
CA THR A 90 -0.24 -6.74 -5.59
C THR A 90 -1.33 -7.73 -5.17
N LEU A 91 -1.77 -7.65 -3.92
CA LEU A 91 -2.91 -8.40 -3.40
C LEU A 91 -4.19 -7.60 -3.59
N VAL A 92 -5.24 -8.27 -4.13
CA VAL A 92 -6.55 -7.66 -4.33
C VAL A 92 -7.42 -7.95 -3.11
N GLU A 93 -7.12 -7.24 -2.03
CA GLU A 93 -7.76 -7.45 -0.72
C GLU A 93 -7.82 -6.12 0.04
N PHE A 94 -8.76 -6.04 0.99
CA PHE A 94 -8.71 -4.98 2.00
C PHE A 94 -7.66 -5.29 3.05
N PHE A 95 -6.94 -4.26 3.50
CA PHE A 95 -6.00 -4.41 4.59
C PHE A 95 -6.71 -4.43 5.94
N GLY A 96 -6.33 -5.36 6.80
CA GLY A 96 -6.81 -5.51 8.17
C GLY A 96 -6.03 -6.60 8.88
N GLU A 97 -6.43 -6.91 10.11
CA GLU A 97 -5.74 -7.86 11.00
C GLU A 97 -5.59 -9.25 10.37
N ALA A 98 -6.65 -9.77 9.73
CA ALA A 98 -6.60 -11.10 9.11
C ALA A 98 -5.57 -11.23 7.98
N LEU A 99 -5.45 -10.21 7.13
CA LEU A 99 -4.43 -10.19 6.08
C LEU A 99 -3.03 -10.02 6.69
N ALA A 100 -2.91 -9.18 7.70
CA ALA A 100 -1.66 -8.93 8.40
C ALA A 100 -1.12 -10.18 9.09
N ASP A 101 -1.97 -10.93 9.79
CA ASP A 101 -1.62 -12.22 10.41
C ASP A 101 -1.11 -13.21 9.36
N ARG A 102 -1.77 -13.30 8.21
CA ARG A 102 -1.34 -14.18 7.12
C ARG A 102 0.03 -13.78 6.58
N LEU A 103 0.26 -12.49 6.34
CA LEU A 103 1.55 -11.98 5.86
C LEU A 103 2.67 -12.21 6.89
N ALA A 104 2.39 -12.02 8.18
CA ALA A 104 3.33 -12.31 9.25
C ALA A 104 3.67 -13.80 9.34
N ALA A 105 2.66 -14.67 9.25
CA ALA A 105 2.85 -16.13 9.27
C ALA A 105 3.66 -16.64 8.06
N GLU A 106 3.54 -15.97 6.91
CA GLU A 106 4.30 -16.24 5.68
C GLU A 106 5.73 -15.65 5.72
N GLY A 107 6.11 -14.94 6.78
CA GLY A 107 7.40 -14.24 6.87
C GLY A 107 7.49 -13.03 5.92
N ARG A 108 6.36 -12.44 5.58
CA ARG A 108 6.22 -11.33 4.62
C ARG A 108 6.02 -9.97 5.32
N GLN A 109 6.59 -9.84 6.50
CA GLN A 109 6.55 -8.59 7.24
C GLN A 109 7.33 -7.48 6.52
N ALA A 110 6.93 -6.24 6.76
CA ALA A 110 7.47 -5.05 6.11
C ALA A 110 8.55 -4.38 6.95
N ASP A 111 9.60 -3.90 6.31
CA ASP A 111 10.56 -2.97 6.91
C ASP A 111 10.07 -1.52 6.81
N LEU A 112 9.23 -1.23 5.80
CA LEU A 112 8.54 0.04 5.64
C LEU A 112 7.10 -0.20 5.19
N ILE A 113 6.14 0.40 5.90
CA ILE A 113 4.73 0.44 5.51
C ILE A 113 4.37 1.86 5.07
N LEU A 114 3.74 1.97 3.92
CA LEU A 114 3.24 3.21 3.35
C LEU A 114 1.72 3.18 3.24
N GLY A 115 1.07 4.29 3.53
CA GLY A 115 -0.36 4.45 3.35
C GLY A 115 -0.69 5.91 3.07
N ASN A 116 -0.95 6.23 1.80
CA ASN A 116 -1.29 7.58 1.37
C ASN A 116 -2.81 7.75 1.34
N ASN A 117 -3.36 8.67 2.15
CA ASN A 117 -4.80 8.99 2.20
C ASN A 117 -5.71 7.77 2.46
N VAL A 118 -5.23 6.75 3.14
CA VAL A 118 -5.96 5.49 3.34
C VAL A 118 -6.73 5.46 4.65
N PHE A 119 -6.19 6.10 5.68
CA PHE A 119 -6.71 6.01 7.06
C PHE A 119 -8.15 6.55 7.19
N ALA A 120 -8.47 7.61 6.44
CA ALA A 120 -9.80 8.20 6.42
C ALA A 120 -10.86 7.30 5.77
N HIS A 121 -10.44 6.29 5.03
CA HIS A 121 -11.29 5.37 4.26
C HIS A 121 -11.27 3.94 4.79
N ALA A 122 -10.54 3.67 5.89
CA ALA A 122 -10.53 2.36 6.51
C ALA A 122 -11.93 2.05 7.10
N PRO A 123 -12.56 0.92 6.73
CA PRO A 123 -13.88 0.56 7.23
C PRO A 123 -13.92 0.37 8.75
N ASP A 124 -12.86 -0.21 9.31
CA ASP A 124 -12.61 -0.35 10.74
C ASP A 124 -11.20 0.11 11.05
N ILE A 125 -11.10 1.23 11.77
CA ILE A 125 -9.82 1.85 12.15
C ILE A 125 -9.06 0.96 13.13
N ASN A 126 -9.75 0.27 14.05
CA ASN A 126 -9.09 -0.58 15.04
C ASN A 126 -8.50 -1.82 14.38
N ASP A 127 -9.23 -2.47 13.48
CA ASP A 127 -8.75 -3.59 12.67
C ASP A 127 -7.56 -3.19 11.81
N PHE A 128 -7.62 -2.01 11.20
CA PHE A 128 -6.53 -1.45 10.40
C PHE A 128 -5.26 -1.21 11.25
N VAL A 129 -5.38 -0.60 12.43
CA VAL A 129 -4.26 -0.33 13.34
C VAL A 129 -3.68 -1.63 13.90
N SER A 130 -4.53 -2.58 14.29
CA SER A 130 -4.07 -3.91 14.75
C SER A 130 -3.27 -4.62 13.66
N GLY A 131 -3.76 -4.63 12.43
CA GLY A 131 -3.07 -5.20 11.29
C GLY A 131 -1.69 -4.56 11.03
N HIS A 132 -1.59 -3.24 11.17
CA HIS A 132 -0.32 -2.53 11.05
C HIS A 132 0.75 -3.04 12.01
N MET A 133 0.40 -3.19 13.27
CA MET A 133 1.31 -3.66 14.32
C MET A 133 1.81 -5.10 14.08
N LEU A 134 1.02 -5.93 13.41
CA LEU A 134 1.36 -7.32 13.11
C LEU A 134 2.30 -7.47 11.91
N VAL A 135 2.16 -6.59 10.91
CA VAL A 135 2.91 -6.68 9.65
C VAL A 135 4.26 -5.97 9.72
N ILE A 136 4.42 -4.97 10.61
CA ILE A 136 5.65 -4.20 10.67
C ILE A 136 6.77 -4.95 11.39
N ASN A 137 7.95 -4.98 10.78
CA ASN A 137 9.19 -5.49 11.38
C ASN A 137 10.28 -4.39 11.47
N GLY A 138 9.96 -3.18 11.10
CA GLY A 138 10.89 -2.06 11.00
C GLY A 138 10.24 -0.70 11.24
N VAL A 139 10.34 0.18 10.26
CA VAL A 139 9.84 1.57 10.34
C VAL A 139 8.48 1.71 9.68
N GLU A 140 7.57 2.35 10.39
CA GLU A 140 6.25 2.72 9.89
C GLU A 140 6.24 4.18 9.42
N LEU A 141 5.71 4.41 8.22
CA LEU A 141 5.42 5.76 7.72
C LEU A 141 4.01 5.80 7.13
N LEU A 142 3.10 6.36 7.90
CA LEU A 142 1.77 6.73 7.40
C LEU A 142 1.86 8.15 6.85
N ALA A 143 1.83 8.28 5.53
CA ALA A 143 1.66 9.58 4.89
C ALA A 143 0.16 9.86 4.75
N PHE A 144 -0.29 10.95 5.35
CA PHE A 144 -1.66 11.44 5.29
C PHE A 144 -1.86 12.43 4.15
#